data_767ba520f2d9653969f52b0ef48637ff
#
_entry.id   767ba520f2d9653969f52b0ef48637ff
#
_cell.length_a   1.000
_cell.length_b   1.000
_cell.length_c   1.000
_cell.angle_alpha   90.00
_cell.angle_beta   90.00
_cell.angle_gamma   90.00
#
_symmetry.space_group_name_H-M   'P 1'
#
loop_
_entity.id
_entity.type
_entity.pdbx_description
1 polymer ?
#
loop_
_entity_poly.entity_id
_entity_poly.type
_entity_poly.pdbx_seq_one_letter_code
_entity_poly.pdbx_strand_id
1 'polypeptide(L)'
;LGVIGTGRIGSLVAIRAEAFGMKVVGYSRSSGLKFEDVLGQSDFVSLHVPLTEATRYLMNEKTLALMKPTAYLVNTARGPVVDEVALVYALKTGKIAGAALDVWENEPNPRPELLEMENVILTPHIASATFAARRAMGKAAVANLVEGLAGRAPPNLVK
;
A
#
# COMPACT_ATOMS: atom_id res chain seq x y z
N LEU A 1 -13.87 0.40 -3.91
CA LEU A 1 -12.47 0.45 -3.51
C LEU A 1 -12.33 1.28 -2.24
N GLY A 2 -11.77 0.68 -1.18
CA GLY A 2 -11.28 1.38 0.01
C GLY A 2 -9.83 1.84 -0.20
N VAL A 3 -9.56 3.15 -0.13
CA VAL A 3 -8.20 3.70 -0.23
C VAL A 3 -7.74 4.11 1.16
N ILE A 4 -6.82 3.36 1.74
CA ILE A 4 -6.29 3.61 3.08
C ILE A 4 -5.04 4.48 2.99
N GLY A 5 -5.21 5.76 3.32
CA GLY A 5 -4.19 6.80 3.14
C GLY A 5 -4.44 7.62 1.87
N THR A 6 -5.17 8.74 2.00
CA THR A 6 -5.52 9.65 0.91
C THR A 6 -4.46 10.74 0.68
N GLY A 7 -3.18 10.38 0.84
CA GLY A 7 -2.05 11.22 0.51
C GLY A 7 -1.80 11.32 -1.00
N ARG A 8 -0.60 11.78 -1.38
CA ARG A 8 -0.23 11.99 -2.81
C ARG A 8 -0.49 10.79 -3.71
N ILE A 9 -0.17 9.58 -3.27
CA ILE A 9 -0.35 8.36 -4.06
C ILE A 9 -1.81 7.90 -4.00
N GLY A 10 -2.37 7.76 -2.79
CA GLY A 10 -3.74 7.26 -2.62
C GLY A 10 -4.79 8.11 -3.34
N SER A 11 -4.65 9.43 -3.35
CA SER A 11 -5.55 10.32 -4.12
C SER A 11 -5.46 10.05 -5.63
N LEU A 12 -4.28 9.79 -6.16
CA LEU A 12 -4.11 9.46 -7.58
C LEU A 12 -4.66 8.08 -7.93
N VAL A 13 -4.62 7.13 -7.00
CA VAL A 13 -5.26 5.82 -7.16
C VAL A 13 -6.77 5.97 -7.15
N ALA A 14 -7.32 6.76 -6.21
CA ALA A 14 -8.74 7.05 -6.11
C ALA A 14 -9.31 7.60 -7.43
N ILE A 15 -8.70 8.68 -7.96
CA ILE A 15 -9.10 9.30 -9.25
C ILE A 15 -9.11 8.29 -10.39
N ARG A 16 -8.12 7.39 -10.45
CA ARG A 16 -8.06 6.38 -11.51
C ARG A 16 -9.12 5.30 -11.33
N ALA A 17 -9.37 4.88 -10.12
CA ALA A 17 -10.42 3.91 -9.81
C ALA A 17 -11.81 4.44 -10.17
N GLU A 18 -12.09 5.71 -9.89
CA GLU A 18 -13.33 6.38 -10.30
C GLU A 18 -13.47 6.41 -11.82
N ALA A 19 -12.37 6.66 -12.57
CA ALA A 19 -12.37 6.62 -14.03
C ALA A 19 -12.69 5.22 -14.60
N PHE A 20 -12.42 4.16 -13.84
CA PHE A 20 -12.86 2.79 -14.14
C PHE A 20 -14.29 2.48 -13.67
N GLY A 21 -15.04 3.47 -13.18
CA GLY A 21 -16.40 3.30 -12.68
C GLY A 21 -16.50 2.68 -11.28
N MET A 22 -15.40 2.60 -10.54
CA MET A 22 -15.42 2.10 -9.16
C MET A 22 -15.98 3.16 -8.20
N LYS A 23 -16.81 2.74 -7.24
CA LYS A 23 -17.13 3.57 -6.08
C LYS A 23 -15.93 3.58 -5.13
N VAL A 24 -15.38 4.76 -4.86
CA VAL A 24 -14.21 4.93 -3.99
C VAL A 24 -14.60 5.47 -2.62
N VAL A 25 -14.01 4.90 -1.57
CA VAL A 25 -14.12 5.41 -0.19
C VAL A 25 -12.69 5.60 0.34
N GLY A 26 -12.31 6.86 0.52
CA GLY A 26 -10.97 7.22 1.03
C GLY A 26 -10.95 7.34 2.55
N TYR A 27 -10.02 6.67 3.21
CA TYR A 27 -9.78 6.78 4.64
C TYR A 27 -8.48 7.52 4.93
N SER A 28 -8.57 8.49 5.82
CA SER A 28 -7.44 9.10 6.53
C SER A 28 -7.85 9.41 7.97
N ARG A 29 -6.90 9.70 8.85
CA ARG A 29 -7.20 10.09 10.24
C ARG A 29 -8.10 11.33 10.35
N SER A 30 -8.15 12.17 9.32
CA SER A 30 -8.98 13.39 9.25
C SER A 30 -10.24 13.22 8.39
N SER A 31 -10.53 12.03 7.86
CA SER A 31 -11.68 11.82 6.97
C SER A 31 -13.03 11.82 7.67
N GLY A 32 -13.06 11.71 9.00
CA GLY A 32 -14.29 11.55 9.78
C GLY A 32 -14.96 10.17 9.64
N LEU A 33 -14.39 9.27 8.82
CA LEU A 33 -14.88 7.92 8.64
C LEU A 33 -14.24 6.98 9.65
N LYS A 34 -14.93 5.92 10.04
CA LYS A 34 -14.34 4.82 10.81
C LYS A 34 -13.59 3.89 9.87
N PHE A 35 -12.41 3.48 10.29
CA PHE A 35 -11.57 2.57 9.52
C PHE A 35 -12.27 1.23 9.23
N GLU A 36 -12.95 0.72 10.26
CA GLU A 36 -13.68 -0.53 10.22
C GLU A 36 -14.81 -0.51 9.18
N ASP A 37 -15.54 0.62 9.09
CA ASP A 37 -16.62 0.79 8.12
C ASP A 37 -16.09 0.79 6.68
N VAL A 38 -14.90 1.38 6.46
CA VAL A 38 -14.25 1.36 5.14
C VAL A 38 -13.84 -0.06 4.76
N LEU A 39 -13.27 -0.83 5.68
CA LEU A 39 -12.91 -2.23 5.43
C LEU A 39 -14.14 -3.08 5.09
N GLY A 40 -15.21 -2.98 5.88
CA GLY A 40 -16.41 -3.81 5.75
C GLY A 40 -17.23 -3.56 4.47
N GLN A 41 -17.14 -2.37 3.87
CA GLN A 41 -17.87 -2.05 2.65
C GLN A 41 -17.06 -2.25 1.36
N SER A 42 -15.74 -2.44 1.45
CA SER A 42 -14.84 -2.47 0.30
C SER A 42 -14.71 -3.87 -0.31
N ASP A 43 -14.70 -3.93 -1.65
CA ASP A 43 -14.38 -5.15 -2.41
C ASP A 43 -12.88 -5.25 -2.70
N PHE A 44 -12.21 -4.09 -2.75
CA PHE A 44 -10.76 -3.97 -2.78
C PHE A 44 -10.33 -2.98 -1.70
N VAL A 45 -9.29 -3.32 -0.95
CA VAL A 45 -8.65 -2.42 0.03
C VAL A 45 -7.22 -2.17 -0.41
N SER A 46 -6.87 -0.91 -0.68
CA SER A 46 -5.54 -0.51 -1.15
C SER A 46 -4.84 0.38 -0.13
N LEU A 47 -3.60 -0.01 0.25
CA LEU A 47 -2.84 0.63 1.31
C LEU A 47 -1.85 1.66 0.73
N HIS A 48 -1.93 2.90 1.23
CA HIS A 48 -1.09 4.04 0.82
C HIS A 48 -0.63 4.88 2.03
N VAL A 49 -0.47 4.23 3.18
CA VAL A 49 0.03 4.86 4.41
C VAL A 49 1.55 4.70 4.54
N PRO A 50 2.26 5.66 5.18
CA PRO A 50 3.65 5.44 5.56
C PRO A 50 3.75 4.39 6.67
N LEU A 51 4.88 3.72 6.79
CA LEU A 51 5.17 2.87 7.93
C LEU A 51 5.58 3.74 9.13
N THR A 52 4.80 3.67 10.19
CA THR A 52 5.01 4.31 11.48
C THR A 52 4.59 3.33 12.58
N GLU A 53 4.82 3.64 13.85
CA GLU A 53 4.29 2.83 14.96
C GLU A 53 2.77 2.67 14.88
N ALA A 54 2.05 3.74 14.51
CA ALA A 54 0.59 3.72 14.40
C ALA A 54 0.06 2.94 13.18
N THR A 55 0.88 2.66 12.18
CA THR A 55 0.49 1.94 10.97
C THR A 55 1.17 0.58 10.83
N ARG A 56 2.09 0.25 11.73
CA ARG A 56 2.65 -1.10 11.83
C ARG A 56 1.54 -2.08 12.16
N TYR A 57 1.41 -3.13 11.36
CA TYR A 57 0.35 -4.13 11.49
C TYR A 57 -1.06 -3.52 11.56
N LEU A 58 -1.26 -2.43 10.79
CA LEU A 58 -2.57 -1.83 10.61
C LEU A 58 -3.59 -2.87 10.08
N MET A 59 -3.13 -3.72 9.14
CA MET A 59 -3.85 -4.91 8.71
C MET A 59 -3.33 -6.11 9.51
N ASN A 60 -4.09 -6.52 10.50
CA ASN A 60 -3.85 -7.64 11.40
C ASN A 60 -5.05 -8.58 11.43
N GLU A 61 -5.04 -9.61 12.26
CA GLU A 61 -6.14 -10.59 12.33
C GLU A 61 -7.50 -9.94 12.53
N LYS A 62 -7.59 -8.93 13.43
CA LYS A 62 -8.87 -8.25 13.73
C LYS A 62 -9.36 -7.43 12.54
N THR A 63 -8.49 -6.66 11.91
CA THR A 63 -8.85 -5.77 10.79
C THR A 63 -9.09 -6.54 9.50
N LEU A 64 -8.32 -7.60 9.23
CA LEU A 64 -8.58 -8.52 8.12
C LEU A 64 -9.94 -9.22 8.25
N ALA A 65 -10.34 -9.59 9.48
CA ALA A 65 -11.65 -10.21 9.73
C ALA A 65 -12.85 -9.27 9.49
N LEU A 66 -12.63 -7.96 9.38
CA LEU A 66 -13.66 -6.97 9.05
C LEU A 66 -13.87 -6.82 7.54
N MET A 67 -12.94 -7.30 6.72
CA MET A 67 -13.08 -7.27 5.27
C MET A 67 -14.15 -8.27 4.80
N LYS A 68 -14.74 -8.03 3.63
CA LYS A 68 -15.64 -9.00 3.02
C LYS A 68 -14.88 -10.29 2.65
N PRO A 69 -15.50 -11.47 2.76
CA PRO A 69 -14.87 -12.72 2.29
C PRO A 69 -14.54 -12.72 0.79
N THR A 70 -15.18 -11.85 0.02
CA THR A 70 -14.92 -11.66 -1.42
C THR A 70 -13.90 -10.54 -1.70
N ALA A 71 -13.40 -9.86 -0.68
CA ALA A 71 -12.51 -8.72 -0.86
C ALA A 71 -11.05 -9.13 -1.12
N TYR A 72 -10.34 -8.23 -1.79
CA TYR A 72 -8.90 -8.32 -2.06
C TYR A 72 -8.14 -7.23 -1.33
N LEU A 73 -7.00 -7.59 -0.74
CA LEU A 73 -6.05 -6.64 -0.13
C LEU A 73 -4.93 -6.32 -1.12
N VAL A 74 -4.64 -5.03 -1.31
CA VAL A 74 -3.51 -4.56 -2.15
C VAL A 74 -2.54 -3.76 -1.30
N ASN A 75 -1.28 -4.20 -1.22
CA ASN A 75 -0.22 -3.48 -0.51
C ASN A 75 0.91 -3.07 -1.45
N THR A 76 0.98 -1.79 -1.76
CA THR A 76 2.10 -1.13 -2.45
C THR A 76 2.76 -0.06 -1.57
N ALA A 77 2.49 -0.09 -0.26
CA ALA A 77 3.01 0.87 0.70
C ALA A 77 4.32 0.39 1.33
N ARG A 78 4.23 -0.42 2.39
CA ARG A 78 5.37 -1.07 3.07
C ARG A 78 4.92 -2.42 3.64
N GLY A 79 5.80 -3.41 3.62
CA GLY A 79 5.51 -4.77 4.10
C GLY A 79 4.90 -4.78 5.50
N PRO A 80 5.59 -4.24 6.53
CA PRO A 80 5.11 -4.29 7.90
C PRO A 80 3.85 -3.46 8.22
N VAL A 81 3.17 -2.87 7.23
CA VAL A 81 1.80 -2.35 7.40
C VAL A 81 0.80 -3.50 7.52
N VAL A 82 1.14 -4.67 6.99
CA VAL A 82 0.37 -5.91 7.07
C VAL A 82 1.11 -6.89 7.96
N ASP A 83 0.42 -7.50 8.90
CA ASP A 83 0.87 -8.70 9.61
C ASP A 83 0.73 -9.89 8.66
N GLU A 84 1.85 -10.37 8.13
CA GLU A 84 1.83 -11.45 7.14
C GLU A 84 1.39 -12.79 7.71
N VAL A 85 1.58 -13.03 9.02
CA VAL A 85 1.07 -14.25 9.68
C VAL A 85 -0.45 -14.22 9.67
N ALA A 86 -1.04 -13.10 10.06
CA ALA A 86 -2.47 -12.90 10.04
C ALA A 86 -3.03 -12.94 8.61
N LEU A 87 -2.31 -12.37 7.63
CA LEU A 87 -2.71 -12.41 6.22
C LEU A 87 -2.76 -13.84 5.69
N VAL A 88 -1.70 -14.65 5.93
CA VAL A 88 -1.66 -16.06 5.54
C VAL A 88 -2.83 -16.84 6.14
N TYR A 89 -3.13 -16.62 7.41
CA TYR A 89 -4.27 -17.24 8.06
C TYR A 89 -5.59 -16.81 7.42
N ALA A 90 -5.78 -15.51 7.17
CA ALA A 90 -7.00 -14.98 6.54
C ALA A 90 -7.24 -15.54 5.14
N LEU A 91 -6.17 -15.69 4.34
CA LEU A 91 -6.23 -16.26 2.99
C LEU A 91 -6.55 -17.77 3.02
N LYS A 92 -5.85 -18.54 3.87
CA LYS A 92 -6.07 -19.98 4.02
C LYS A 92 -7.49 -20.34 4.51
N THR A 93 -8.05 -19.48 5.35
CA THR A 93 -9.39 -19.71 5.93
C THR A 93 -10.52 -19.04 5.15
N GLY A 94 -10.22 -18.39 4.01
CA GLY A 94 -11.22 -17.72 3.17
C GLY A 94 -11.86 -16.50 3.81
N LYS A 95 -11.19 -15.87 4.78
CA LYS A 95 -11.65 -14.61 5.38
C LYS A 95 -11.59 -13.44 4.41
N ILE A 96 -10.67 -13.51 3.45
CA ILE A 96 -10.60 -12.64 2.28
C ILE A 96 -10.32 -13.49 1.04
N ALA A 97 -10.70 -12.98 -0.13
CA ALA A 97 -10.57 -13.73 -1.39
C ALA A 97 -9.13 -13.83 -1.88
N GLY A 98 -8.32 -12.79 -1.68
CA GLY A 98 -6.94 -12.80 -2.14
C GLY A 98 -6.16 -11.55 -1.75
N ALA A 99 -4.89 -11.50 -2.16
CA ALA A 99 -4.03 -10.36 -1.93
C ALA A 99 -3.08 -10.09 -3.12
N ALA A 100 -2.70 -8.81 -3.30
CA ALA A 100 -1.63 -8.40 -4.21
C ALA A 100 -0.61 -7.56 -3.43
N LEU A 101 0.63 -8.03 -3.36
CA LEU A 101 1.68 -7.44 -2.56
C LEU A 101 2.87 -7.08 -3.45
N ASP A 102 3.22 -5.79 -3.49
CA ASP A 102 4.47 -5.31 -4.10
C ASP A 102 5.59 -5.19 -3.05
N VAL A 103 5.23 -5.34 -1.78
CA VAL A 103 6.10 -5.21 -0.60
C VAL A 103 5.71 -6.24 0.45
N TRP A 104 6.69 -6.75 1.21
CA TRP A 104 6.47 -7.70 2.32
C TRP A 104 7.43 -7.43 3.49
N GLU A 105 7.25 -8.13 4.61
CA GLU A 105 7.96 -7.83 5.85
C GLU A 105 9.48 -8.03 5.73
N ASN A 106 9.91 -9.05 5.02
CA ASN A 106 11.32 -9.48 4.98
C ASN A 106 11.86 -9.45 3.54
N GLU A 107 11.76 -8.28 2.87
CA GLU A 107 12.33 -8.11 1.53
C GLU A 107 13.84 -8.43 1.50
N PRO A 108 14.35 -9.09 0.45
CA PRO A 108 13.66 -9.50 -0.76
C PRO A 108 12.97 -10.87 -0.67
N ASN A 109 12.95 -11.54 0.48
CA ASN A 109 12.47 -12.90 0.66
C ASN A 109 11.03 -12.90 1.18
N PRO A 110 10.01 -13.18 0.34
CA PRO A 110 8.64 -13.32 0.80
C PRO A 110 8.46 -14.58 1.66
N ARG A 111 7.41 -14.63 2.45
CA ARG A 111 7.02 -15.84 3.16
C ARG A 111 6.78 -16.99 2.20
N PRO A 112 7.33 -18.19 2.46
CA PRO A 112 7.11 -19.35 1.60
C PRO A 112 5.62 -19.65 1.37
N GLU A 113 4.81 -19.52 2.41
CA GLU A 113 3.37 -19.79 2.33
C GLU A 113 2.65 -18.89 1.31
N LEU A 114 3.09 -17.63 1.16
CA LEU A 114 2.50 -16.69 0.18
C LEU A 114 2.88 -17.05 -1.26
N LEU A 115 4.05 -17.67 -1.46
CA LEU A 115 4.50 -18.13 -2.78
C LEU A 115 3.68 -19.32 -3.32
N GLU A 116 3.10 -20.10 -2.41
CA GLU A 116 2.34 -21.31 -2.74
C GLU A 116 0.84 -21.03 -2.97
N MET A 117 0.39 -19.81 -2.70
CA MET A 117 -1.04 -19.44 -2.79
C MET A 117 -1.41 -18.97 -4.20
N GLU A 118 -2.38 -19.61 -4.82
CA GLU A 118 -2.92 -19.22 -6.13
C GLU A 118 -3.71 -17.89 -6.12
N ASN A 119 -4.22 -17.51 -4.93
CA ASN A 119 -4.98 -16.27 -4.73
C ASN A 119 -4.10 -15.10 -4.23
N VAL A 120 -2.77 -15.20 -4.40
CA VAL A 120 -1.81 -14.15 -4.04
C VAL A 120 -0.97 -13.77 -5.26
N ILE A 121 -0.86 -12.47 -5.51
CA ILE A 121 0.06 -11.90 -6.51
C ILE A 121 1.20 -11.22 -5.76
N LEU A 122 2.44 -11.58 -6.08
CA LEU A 122 3.64 -10.94 -5.54
C LEU A 122 4.43 -10.27 -6.66
N THR A 123 4.84 -9.01 -6.43
CA THR A 123 5.74 -8.28 -7.34
C THR A 123 6.91 -7.70 -6.55
N PRO A 124 8.16 -7.75 -7.06
CA PRO A 124 9.37 -7.52 -6.27
C PRO A 124 9.69 -6.03 -6.11
N HIS A 125 8.81 -5.28 -5.41
CA HIS A 125 8.92 -3.85 -5.09
C HIS A 125 9.14 -3.00 -6.35
N ILE A 126 8.26 -3.18 -7.33
CA ILE A 126 8.36 -2.55 -8.66
C ILE A 126 7.22 -1.58 -9.00
N ALA A 127 6.34 -1.26 -8.06
CA ALA A 127 5.20 -0.36 -8.31
C ALA A 127 5.62 1.03 -8.86
N SER A 128 6.84 1.49 -8.57
CA SER A 128 7.41 2.72 -9.12
C SER A 128 8.48 2.50 -10.20
N ALA A 129 8.69 1.28 -10.70
CA ALA A 129 9.83 0.90 -11.53
C ALA A 129 9.63 1.14 -13.04
N THR A 130 8.82 2.12 -13.45
CA THR A 130 8.76 2.54 -14.85
C THR A 130 10.01 3.33 -15.25
N PHE A 131 10.41 3.27 -16.53
CA PHE A 131 11.53 4.08 -17.04
C PHE A 131 11.35 5.57 -16.73
N ALA A 132 10.13 6.10 -16.89
CA ALA A 132 9.82 7.50 -16.63
C ALA A 132 10.03 7.84 -15.14
N ALA A 133 9.52 7.02 -14.21
CA ALA A 133 9.66 7.22 -12.77
C ALA A 133 11.13 7.12 -12.33
N ARG A 134 11.86 6.08 -12.77
CA ARG A 134 13.29 5.91 -12.45
C ARG A 134 14.13 7.06 -12.96
N ARG A 135 13.88 7.53 -14.19
CA ARG A 135 14.57 8.71 -14.75
C ARG A 135 14.25 9.98 -13.97
N ALA A 136 13.00 10.18 -13.55
CA ALA A 136 12.61 11.35 -12.74
C ALA A 136 13.27 11.32 -11.36
N MET A 137 13.31 10.16 -10.71
CA MET A 137 14.01 9.98 -9.43
C MET A 137 15.50 10.29 -9.54
N GLY A 138 16.18 9.77 -10.57
CA GLY A 138 17.59 10.05 -10.83
C GLY A 138 17.86 11.53 -11.07
N LYS A 139 17.04 12.20 -11.88
CA LYS A 139 17.15 13.65 -12.10
C LYS A 139 16.96 14.46 -10.82
N ALA A 140 15.97 14.10 -9.98
CA ALA A 140 15.75 14.77 -8.71
C ALA A 140 16.92 14.58 -7.73
N ALA A 141 17.49 13.38 -7.66
CA ALA A 141 18.66 13.09 -6.83
C ALA A 141 19.89 13.92 -7.27
N VAL A 142 20.18 13.96 -8.57
CA VAL A 142 21.28 14.76 -9.12
C VAL A 142 21.07 16.25 -8.87
N ALA A 143 19.85 16.78 -9.07
CA ALA A 143 19.56 18.18 -8.79
C ALA A 143 19.79 18.54 -7.32
N ASN A 144 19.34 17.70 -6.39
CA ASN A 144 19.57 17.90 -4.96
C ASN A 144 21.08 17.89 -4.62
N LEU A 145 21.83 16.96 -5.20
CA LEU A 145 23.28 16.85 -4.98
C LEU A 145 24.02 18.09 -5.50
N VAL A 146 23.73 18.55 -6.72
CA VAL A 146 24.36 19.74 -7.33
C VAL A 146 24.10 20.98 -6.48
N GLU A 147 22.88 21.22 -6.05
CA GLU A 147 22.55 22.37 -5.21
C GLU A 147 23.24 22.28 -3.83
N GLY A 148 23.24 21.10 -3.20
CA GLY A 148 23.92 20.89 -1.93
C GLY A 148 25.42 21.10 -2.00
N LEU A 149 26.09 20.59 -3.04
CA LEU A 149 27.54 20.81 -3.26
C LEU A 149 27.88 22.28 -3.54
N ALA A 150 26.95 23.03 -4.12
CA ALA A 150 27.12 24.48 -4.35
C ALA A 150 26.75 25.33 -3.12
N GLY A 151 26.51 24.73 -1.95
CA GLY A 151 26.14 25.41 -0.71
C GLY A 151 24.73 26.02 -0.71
N ARG A 152 23.88 25.62 -1.67
CA ARG A 152 22.47 26.06 -1.76
C ARG A 152 21.52 24.99 -1.20
N ALA A 153 20.33 25.40 -0.80
CA ALA A 153 19.33 24.47 -0.30
C ALA A 153 18.85 23.52 -1.42
N PRO A 154 18.91 22.19 -1.23
CA PRO A 154 18.37 21.24 -2.21
C PRO A 154 16.88 21.46 -2.45
N PRO A 155 16.38 21.36 -3.71
CA PRO A 155 14.97 21.65 -4.03
C PRO A 155 13.99 20.68 -3.38
N ASN A 156 14.42 19.49 -2.98
CA ASN A 156 13.57 18.48 -2.33
C ASN A 156 14.04 18.18 -0.89
N LEU A 157 14.53 19.19 -0.17
CA LEU A 157 14.96 19.04 1.21
C LEU A 157 13.78 18.56 2.09
N VAL A 158 13.98 17.45 2.79
CA VAL A 158 13.04 16.95 3.80
C VAL A 158 13.25 17.75 5.09
N LYS A 159 12.18 18.36 5.59
CA LYS A 159 12.16 19.11 6.85
C LYS A 159 11.71 18.23 7.99
#